data_012337df9917041f2aa4b132122a6f0b
#
_entry.id   012337df9917041f2aa4b132122a6f0b
#
_cell.length_a   1.000
_cell.length_b   1.000
_cell.length_c   1.000
_cell.angle_alpha   90.00
_cell.angle_beta   90.00
_cell.angle_gamma   90.00
#
_symmetry.space_group_name_H-M   'P 1'
#
loop_
_entity.id
_entity.type
_entity.pdbx_description
1 polymer ?
#
loop_
_entity_poly.entity_id
_entity_poly.type
_entity_poly.pdbx_seq_one_letter_code
_entity_poly.pdbx_strand_id
1 'polypeptide(L)'
;MDLAVALERALDARVVSMRSLRGGDVAEAYRADLDDGRRVFAKTHRSAPAGFFTTEAAGLAWLRAPMVVAVPGVLAVSDGDTGAEAPNHLVLEWIDEGSAGPSTEADLGRALAALHLTGAPCFGREDRRSTGSRGLPNEPCPTWSEFYATQRLLPLARLAGASGVLRASVISDLERVADRLDVVGGPPESPARLHGDLWGGNRLVDRNGRSWLIDPAAHGGHREFDLAMMRLFGGFGEACFAAYAEQCPLADGWVDRVALHQIAPLVVHAIKFGGGYVGAATTAIERYR
;
A
#
# COMPACT_ATOMS: atom_id res chain seq x y z
N MET A 1 -21.37 8.51 19.01
CA MET A 1 -20.28 9.29 19.69
C MET A 1 -19.56 10.12 18.64
N ASP A 2 -19.17 11.36 18.95
CA ASP A 2 -18.37 12.20 18.08
C ASP A 2 -16.92 11.69 18.01
N LEU A 3 -16.24 11.87 16.86
CA LEU A 3 -14.85 11.46 16.68
C LEU A 3 -13.91 12.11 17.72
N ALA A 4 -14.10 13.39 18.04
CA ALA A 4 -13.27 14.07 19.04
C ALA A 4 -13.33 13.34 20.40
N VAL A 5 -14.52 12.98 20.88
CA VAL A 5 -14.70 12.23 22.14
C VAL A 5 -14.06 10.83 22.09
N ALA A 6 -14.10 10.18 20.91
CA ALA A 6 -13.43 8.89 20.74
C ALA A 6 -11.90 9.02 20.83
N LEU A 7 -11.34 10.08 20.19
CA LEU A 7 -9.92 10.38 20.25
C LEU A 7 -9.45 10.73 21.67
N GLU A 8 -10.22 11.54 22.40
CA GLU A 8 -9.91 11.90 23.80
C GLU A 8 -9.77 10.68 24.68
N ARG A 9 -10.69 9.73 24.56
CA ARG A 9 -10.65 8.46 25.31
C ARG A 9 -9.46 7.59 24.91
N ALA A 10 -9.16 7.51 23.60
CA ALA A 10 -8.12 6.65 23.09
C ALA A 10 -6.71 7.18 23.40
N LEU A 11 -6.56 8.51 23.53
CA LEU A 11 -5.26 9.17 23.69
C LEU A 11 -5.02 9.68 25.12
N ASP A 12 -6.01 9.60 26.01
CA ASP A 12 -6.01 10.17 27.37
C ASP A 12 -5.61 11.66 27.38
N ALA A 13 -6.20 12.45 26.46
CA ALA A 13 -5.93 13.88 26.30
C ALA A 13 -7.12 14.55 25.62
N ARG A 14 -7.38 15.83 25.92
CA ARG A 14 -8.50 16.56 25.31
C ARG A 14 -8.14 17.07 23.92
N VAL A 15 -9.09 17.02 23.01
CA VAL A 15 -8.99 17.60 21.67
C VAL A 15 -9.28 19.10 21.75
N VAL A 16 -8.25 19.91 21.56
CA VAL A 16 -8.36 21.40 21.57
C VAL A 16 -8.87 21.92 20.25
N SER A 17 -8.40 21.34 19.14
CA SER A 17 -8.85 21.68 17.80
C SER A 17 -8.81 20.47 16.87
N MET A 18 -9.72 20.44 15.89
CA MET A 18 -9.73 19.44 14.84
C MET A 18 -9.98 20.10 13.50
N ARG A 19 -9.13 19.82 12.51
CA ARG A 19 -9.20 20.39 11.16
C ARG A 19 -9.24 19.26 10.13
N SER A 20 -10.23 19.30 9.25
CA SER A 20 -10.29 18.38 8.11
C SER A 20 -9.11 18.61 7.18
N LEU A 21 -8.53 17.53 6.71
CA LEU A 21 -7.47 17.50 5.70
C LEU A 21 -8.06 17.10 4.35
N ARG A 22 -7.55 17.70 3.28
CA ARG A 22 -7.87 17.30 1.92
C ARG A 22 -7.02 16.10 1.53
N GLY A 23 -7.61 15.13 0.91
CA GLY A 23 -6.93 13.90 0.45
C GLY A 23 -7.52 12.66 1.13
N GLY A 24 -7.39 11.53 0.45
CA GLY A 24 -7.99 10.25 0.85
C GLY A 24 -9.29 9.99 0.08
N ASP A 25 -9.26 8.93 -0.74
CA ASP A 25 -10.40 8.57 -1.60
C ASP A 25 -11.49 7.81 -0.85
N VAL A 26 -11.23 7.35 0.37
CA VAL A 26 -12.07 6.37 1.08
C VAL A 26 -12.42 6.81 2.51
N ALA A 27 -11.51 7.46 3.22
CA ALA A 27 -11.70 7.88 4.61
C ALA A 27 -11.61 9.40 4.77
N GLU A 28 -12.34 9.95 5.74
CA GLU A 28 -12.19 11.34 6.15
C GLU A 28 -10.94 11.47 7.02
N ALA A 29 -10.10 12.46 6.74
CA ALA A 29 -8.84 12.69 7.43
C ALA A 29 -8.84 14.02 8.19
N TYR A 30 -8.20 14.03 9.35
CA TYR A 30 -8.15 15.18 10.26
C TYR A 30 -6.76 15.33 10.88
N ARG A 31 -6.36 16.57 11.12
CA ARG A 31 -5.36 16.92 12.11
C ARG A 31 -6.07 17.27 13.41
N ALA A 32 -5.68 16.67 14.52
CA ALA A 32 -6.13 17.05 15.85
C ALA A 32 -4.95 17.60 16.69
N ASP A 33 -5.19 18.74 17.35
CA ASP A 33 -4.26 19.31 18.32
C ASP A 33 -4.80 18.99 19.74
N LEU A 34 -3.94 18.43 20.59
CA LEU A 34 -4.30 17.99 21.94
C LEU A 34 -3.83 18.98 23.00
N ASP A 35 -4.47 18.95 24.19
CA ASP A 35 -4.17 19.89 25.31
C ASP A 35 -2.81 19.62 25.96
N ASP A 36 -2.22 18.45 25.75
CA ASP A 36 -0.86 18.12 26.16
C ASP A 36 0.24 18.56 25.16
N GLY A 37 -0.16 19.29 24.10
CA GLY A 37 0.72 19.80 23.06
C GLY A 37 1.01 18.83 21.92
N ARG A 38 0.54 17.58 22.00
CA ARG A 38 0.65 16.63 20.87
C ARG A 38 -0.22 17.07 19.70
N ARG A 39 0.26 16.79 18.51
CA ARG A 39 -0.52 16.80 17.26
C ARG A 39 -0.62 15.38 16.75
N VAL A 40 -1.79 15.01 16.24
CA VAL A 40 -2.03 13.67 15.69
C VAL A 40 -2.76 13.77 14.35
N PHE A 41 -2.51 12.79 13.51
CA PHE A 41 -3.30 12.53 12.33
C PHE A 41 -4.39 11.52 12.67
N ALA A 42 -5.63 11.77 12.28
CA ALA A 42 -6.73 10.84 12.52
C ALA A 42 -7.51 10.59 11.23
N LYS A 43 -7.83 9.32 10.97
CA LYS A 43 -8.75 8.89 9.92
C LYS A 43 -10.02 8.33 10.54
N THR A 44 -11.16 8.56 9.87
CA THR A 44 -12.43 7.89 10.18
C THR A 44 -13.17 7.51 8.91
N HIS A 45 -14.01 6.48 9.00
CA HIS A 45 -14.84 6.03 7.88
C HIS A 45 -16.16 5.48 8.43
N ARG A 46 -17.29 6.11 8.07
CA ARG A 46 -18.62 5.79 8.63
C ARG A 46 -19.10 4.36 8.34
N SER A 47 -18.69 3.81 7.21
CA SER A 47 -19.10 2.49 6.72
C SER A 47 -17.89 1.60 6.41
N ALA A 48 -16.81 1.74 7.20
CA ALA A 48 -15.64 0.89 7.01
C ALA A 48 -16.01 -0.58 7.17
N PRO A 49 -15.50 -1.48 6.31
CA PRO A 49 -15.58 -2.90 6.57
C PRO A 49 -14.89 -3.26 7.89
N ALA A 50 -15.34 -4.35 8.52
CA ALA A 50 -14.66 -4.88 9.71
C ALA A 50 -13.18 -5.13 9.43
N GLY A 51 -12.29 -4.71 10.34
CA GLY A 51 -10.85 -4.85 10.19
C GLY A 51 -10.18 -3.83 9.29
N PHE A 52 -10.88 -2.81 8.80
CA PHE A 52 -10.33 -1.83 7.86
C PHE A 52 -9.13 -1.08 8.43
N PHE A 53 -9.30 -0.43 9.58
CA PHE A 53 -8.23 0.33 10.22
C PHE A 53 -7.23 -0.54 10.96
N THR A 54 -7.65 -1.65 11.56
CA THR A 54 -6.73 -2.59 12.20
C THR A 54 -5.80 -3.27 11.19
N THR A 55 -6.24 -3.48 9.94
CA THR A 55 -5.38 -3.98 8.86
C THR A 55 -4.32 -2.96 8.45
N GLU A 56 -4.69 -1.69 8.30
CA GLU A 56 -3.74 -0.61 8.01
C GLU A 56 -2.75 -0.43 9.17
N ALA A 57 -3.25 -0.37 10.41
CA ALA A 57 -2.41 -0.26 11.61
C ALA A 57 -1.38 -1.41 11.71
N ALA A 58 -1.81 -2.64 11.45
CA ALA A 58 -0.91 -3.80 11.42
C ALA A 58 0.11 -3.72 10.27
N GLY A 59 -0.28 -3.16 9.12
CA GLY A 59 0.62 -2.90 7.99
C GLY A 59 1.71 -1.89 8.35
N LEU A 60 1.32 -0.76 8.95
CA LEU A 60 2.25 0.27 9.43
C LEU A 60 3.22 -0.29 10.48
N ALA A 61 2.71 -1.01 11.47
CA ALA A 61 3.54 -1.63 12.51
C ALA A 61 4.53 -2.65 11.91
N TRP A 62 4.08 -3.45 10.94
CA TRP A 62 4.90 -4.45 10.26
C TRP A 62 6.02 -3.82 9.44
N LEU A 63 5.75 -2.73 8.68
CA LEU A 63 6.77 -1.98 7.96
C LEU A 63 7.76 -1.27 8.90
N ARG A 64 7.27 -0.78 10.05
CA ARG A 64 8.09 -0.08 11.05
C ARG A 64 9.03 -1.02 11.81
N ALA A 65 8.65 -2.29 12.02
CA ALA A 65 9.36 -3.23 12.87
C ALA A 65 10.87 -3.37 12.59
N PRO A 66 11.37 -3.38 11.34
CA PRO A 66 12.79 -3.43 11.05
C PRO A 66 13.54 -2.12 11.32
N MET A 67 12.85 -1.00 11.54
CA MET A 67 13.40 0.33 11.78
C MET A 67 14.32 0.86 10.66
N VAL A 68 14.13 0.43 9.42
CA VAL A 68 14.93 0.83 8.26
C VAL A 68 14.25 1.89 7.39
N VAL A 69 12.92 1.99 7.45
CA VAL A 69 12.12 3.04 6.81
C VAL A 69 11.38 3.85 7.87
N ALA A 70 11.10 5.13 7.60
CA ALA A 70 10.24 5.92 8.46
C ALA A 70 8.77 5.62 8.14
N VAL A 71 8.03 5.25 9.16
CA VAL A 71 6.60 4.94 9.12
C VAL A 71 5.97 5.55 10.38
N PRO A 72 4.85 6.30 10.28
CA PRO A 72 4.22 6.92 11.44
C PRO A 72 3.84 5.88 12.50
N GLY A 73 4.02 6.25 13.77
CA GLY A 73 3.56 5.44 14.88
C GLY A 73 2.05 5.37 14.92
N VAL A 74 1.48 4.18 15.14
CA VAL A 74 0.07 3.99 15.44
C VAL A 74 -0.15 4.33 16.91
N LEU A 75 -0.98 5.34 17.18
CA LEU A 75 -1.29 5.82 18.54
C LEU A 75 -2.59 5.21 19.06
N ALA A 76 -3.58 5.02 18.19
CA ALA A 76 -4.83 4.34 18.51
C ALA A 76 -5.49 3.79 17.24
N VAL A 77 -6.28 2.72 17.40
CA VAL A 77 -7.08 2.14 16.31
C VAL A 77 -8.37 1.52 16.87
N SER A 78 -9.47 1.67 16.13
CA SER A 78 -10.75 1.04 16.43
C SER A 78 -11.52 0.78 15.14
N ASP A 79 -12.03 -0.44 14.99
CA ASP A 79 -12.96 -0.85 13.91
C ASP A 79 -14.40 -1.03 14.39
N GLY A 80 -14.74 -0.51 15.58
CA GLY A 80 -16.10 -0.51 16.10
C GLY A 80 -16.61 -1.87 16.62
N ASP A 81 -15.77 -2.88 16.70
CA ASP A 81 -16.15 -4.26 17.10
C ASP A 81 -16.58 -4.41 18.58
N THR A 82 -16.53 -3.34 19.36
CA THR A 82 -16.76 -3.39 20.82
C THR A 82 -18.21 -3.08 21.22
N GLY A 83 -19.14 -3.03 20.29
CA GLY A 83 -20.55 -2.67 20.61
C GLY A 83 -20.72 -1.24 21.11
N ALA A 84 -19.67 -0.44 21.09
CA ALA A 84 -19.70 0.97 21.45
C ALA A 84 -20.12 1.81 20.23
N GLU A 85 -20.93 2.84 20.46
CA GLU A 85 -21.29 3.86 19.45
C GLU A 85 -20.08 4.72 18.98
N ALA A 86 -18.85 4.21 19.15
CA ALA A 86 -17.63 4.91 18.79
C ALA A 86 -17.37 4.79 17.28
N PRO A 87 -17.01 5.87 16.60
CA PRO A 87 -16.66 5.81 15.18
C PRO A 87 -15.39 4.99 14.96
N ASN A 88 -15.37 4.24 13.85
CA ASN A 88 -14.13 3.60 13.37
C ASN A 88 -13.06 4.65 13.16
N HIS A 89 -11.85 4.42 13.67
CA HIS A 89 -10.76 5.39 13.52
C HIS A 89 -9.38 4.74 13.57
N LEU A 90 -8.43 5.42 12.94
CA LEU A 90 -6.99 5.19 13.05
C LEU A 90 -6.34 6.51 13.42
N VAL A 91 -5.49 6.50 14.45
CA VAL A 91 -4.74 7.66 14.90
C VAL A 91 -3.25 7.39 14.75
N LEU A 92 -2.58 8.30 14.06
CA LEU A 92 -1.16 8.20 13.77
C LEU A 92 -0.39 9.41 14.34
N GLU A 93 0.90 9.21 14.54
CA GLU A 93 1.88 10.27 14.73
C GLU A 93 1.74 11.33 13.63
N TRP A 94 1.74 12.60 14.02
CA TRP A 94 1.74 13.71 13.07
C TRP A 94 3.13 13.94 12.49
N ILE A 95 3.23 13.98 11.18
CA ILE A 95 4.47 14.30 10.47
C ILE A 95 4.38 15.74 9.96
N ASP A 96 5.29 16.60 10.46
CA ASP A 96 5.41 17.97 9.95
C ASP A 96 6.08 17.94 8.57
N GLU A 97 5.28 18.17 7.54
CA GLU A 97 5.76 18.16 6.17
C GLU A 97 6.76 19.30 5.89
N GLY A 98 7.71 19.02 5.01
CA GLY A 98 8.75 19.90 4.54
C GLY A 98 9.01 19.69 3.05
N SER A 99 10.25 19.89 2.64
CA SER A 99 10.67 19.76 1.25
C SER A 99 11.81 18.75 1.09
N ALA A 100 11.84 18.09 -0.05
CA ALA A 100 12.92 17.19 -0.40
C ALA A 100 14.26 17.96 -0.51
N GLY A 101 15.29 17.40 0.11
CA GLY A 101 16.67 17.84 -0.01
C GLY A 101 17.44 17.03 -1.07
N PRO A 102 18.72 17.35 -1.28
CA PRO A 102 19.53 16.69 -2.32
C PRO A 102 19.69 15.16 -2.14
N SER A 103 19.67 14.67 -0.90
CA SER A 103 19.83 13.23 -0.60
C SER A 103 18.51 12.47 -0.45
N THR A 104 17.37 13.16 -0.33
CA THR A 104 16.06 12.57 0.00
C THR A 104 15.69 11.37 -0.87
N GLU A 105 15.93 11.46 -2.18
CA GLU A 105 15.62 10.37 -3.12
C GLU A 105 16.56 9.17 -2.91
N ALA A 106 17.87 9.41 -2.85
CA ALA A 106 18.82 8.34 -2.65
C ALA A 106 18.70 7.68 -1.28
N ASP A 107 18.40 8.46 -0.23
CA ASP A 107 18.15 7.92 1.12
C ASP A 107 16.91 7.04 1.15
N LEU A 108 15.82 7.43 0.46
CA LEU A 108 14.65 6.57 0.33
C LEU A 108 14.98 5.28 -0.43
N GLY A 109 15.72 5.36 -1.54
CA GLY A 109 16.11 4.19 -2.32
C GLY A 109 16.89 3.16 -1.48
N ARG A 110 17.86 3.62 -0.70
CA ARG A 110 18.62 2.78 0.25
C ARG A 110 17.72 2.20 1.35
N ALA A 111 16.85 3.00 1.93
CA ALA A 111 15.94 2.56 2.97
C ALA A 111 14.94 1.51 2.46
N LEU A 112 14.41 1.69 1.25
CA LEU A 112 13.52 0.72 0.60
C LEU A 112 14.24 -0.59 0.29
N ALA A 113 15.48 -0.53 -0.24
CA ALA A 113 16.30 -1.71 -0.45
C ALA A 113 16.53 -2.48 0.86
N ALA A 114 16.89 -1.76 1.94
CA ALA A 114 17.04 -2.35 3.25
C ALA A 114 15.73 -2.99 3.75
N LEU A 115 14.56 -2.35 3.55
CA LEU A 115 13.26 -2.92 3.91
C LEU A 115 13.02 -4.24 3.17
N HIS A 116 13.18 -4.26 1.86
CA HIS A 116 12.98 -5.47 1.05
C HIS A 116 13.94 -6.60 1.47
N LEU A 117 15.19 -6.28 1.78
CA LEU A 117 16.20 -7.24 2.26
C LEU A 117 15.91 -7.81 3.65
N THR A 118 15.07 -7.17 4.49
CA THR A 118 14.65 -7.77 5.77
C THR A 118 13.80 -9.02 5.57
N GLY A 119 13.26 -9.21 4.37
CA GLY A 119 12.44 -10.35 4.01
C GLY A 119 11.06 -10.37 4.68
N ALA A 120 10.28 -11.36 4.29
CA ALA A 120 8.98 -11.68 4.87
C ALA A 120 8.88 -13.20 5.09
N PRO A 121 8.03 -13.68 6.04
CA PRO A 121 7.87 -15.12 6.32
C PRO A 121 7.30 -15.91 5.13
N CYS A 122 6.46 -15.27 4.32
CA CYS A 122 5.77 -15.89 3.18
C CYS A 122 5.42 -14.83 2.14
N PHE A 123 5.01 -15.26 0.96
CA PHE A 123 4.25 -14.41 0.05
C PHE A 123 2.83 -14.29 0.60
N GLY A 124 2.36 -13.06 0.89
CA GLY A 124 1.13 -12.81 1.63
C GLY A 124 1.37 -12.45 3.09
N ARG A 125 0.41 -12.73 3.94
CA ARG A 125 0.46 -12.45 5.39
C ARG A 125 -0.22 -13.56 6.18
N GLU A 126 0.44 -14.03 7.25
CA GLU A 126 -0.13 -15.01 8.18
C GLU A 126 -1.17 -14.40 9.12
N ASP A 127 -0.95 -13.14 9.51
CA ASP A 127 -1.76 -12.41 10.50
C ASP A 127 -2.86 -11.53 9.88
N ARG A 128 -2.86 -11.36 8.57
CA ARG A 128 -3.83 -10.52 7.82
C ARG A 128 -4.21 -11.18 6.50
N ARG A 129 -5.34 -11.87 6.49
CA ARG A 129 -5.81 -12.65 5.35
C ARG A 129 -6.46 -11.82 4.23
N SER A 130 -6.56 -10.52 4.42
CA SER A 130 -7.00 -9.57 3.40
C SER A 130 -6.21 -8.28 3.47
N THR A 131 -6.20 -7.51 2.38
CA THR A 131 -5.50 -6.23 2.28
C THR A 131 -6.20 -5.26 1.34
N GLY A 132 -5.92 -3.97 1.57
CA GLY A 132 -6.45 -2.86 0.78
C GLY A 132 -7.96 -2.63 0.96
N SER A 133 -8.44 -1.52 0.41
CA SER A 133 -9.84 -1.09 0.52
C SER A 133 -10.85 -2.04 -0.13
N ARG A 134 -10.38 -2.97 -0.98
CA ARG A 134 -11.21 -3.98 -1.65
C ARG A 134 -11.18 -5.35 -0.99
N GLY A 135 -10.45 -5.50 0.11
CA GLY A 135 -10.35 -6.78 0.80
C GLY A 135 -9.78 -7.90 -0.07
N LEU A 136 -8.78 -7.60 -0.92
CA LEU A 136 -8.13 -8.64 -1.71
C LEU A 136 -7.52 -9.68 -0.78
N PRO A 137 -7.61 -10.98 -1.12
CA PRO A 137 -7.09 -12.03 -0.28
C PRO A 137 -5.57 -11.91 -0.13
N ASN A 138 -5.04 -12.42 0.98
CA ASN A 138 -3.64 -12.26 1.34
C ASN A 138 -3.09 -13.54 1.98
N GLU A 139 -3.66 -14.69 1.60
CA GLU A 139 -3.27 -15.99 2.12
C GLU A 139 -1.80 -16.29 1.80
N PRO A 140 -1.06 -16.90 2.73
CA PRO A 140 0.31 -17.32 2.49
C PRO A 140 0.42 -18.30 1.32
N CYS A 141 1.36 -18.02 0.43
CA CYS A 141 1.69 -18.89 -0.70
C CYS A 141 3.19 -19.21 -0.69
N PRO A 142 3.62 -20.38 -1.23
CA PRO A 142 5.02 -20.76 -1.28
C PRO A 142 5.83 -20.01 -2.34
N THR A 143 5.18 -19.50 -3.40
CA THR A 143 5.83 -18.79 -4.50
C THR A 143 5.13 -17.48 -4.82
N TRP A 144 5.88 -16.55 -5.43
CA TRP A 144 5.30 -15.31 -5.93
C TRP A 144 4.29 -15.55 -7.05
N SER A 145 4.58 -16.46 -7.97
CA SER A 145 3.67 -16.81 -9.08
C SER A 145 2.32 -17.27 -8.55
N GLU A 146 2.31 -18.19 -7.58
CA GLU A 146 1.07 -18.66 -6.95
C GLU A 146 0.33 -17.52 -6.22
N PHE A 147 1.05 -16.74 -5.43
CA PHE A 147 0.45 -15.60 -4.71
C PHE A 147 -0.14 -14.58 -5.68
N TYR A 148 0.63 -14.15 -6.68
CA TYR A 148 0.18 -13.10 -7.60
C TYR A 148 -1.00 -13.59 -8.45
N ALA A 149 -0.99 -14.87 -8.90
CA ALA A 149 -2.13 -15.47 -9.57
C ALA A 149 -3.37 -15.52 -8.69
N THR A 150 -3.26 -16.21 -7.54
CA THR A 150 -4.45 -16.62 -6.76
C THR A 150 -4.95 -15.53 -5.81
N GLN A 151 -4.05 -14.66 -5.33
CA GLN A 151 -4.40 -13.60 -4.36
C GLN A 151 -4.54 -12.22 -5.01
N ARG A 152 -4.16 -12.05 -6.28
CA ARG A 152 -4.26 -10.79 -7.00
C ARG A 152 -5.01 -10.93 -8.33
N LEU A 153 -4.43 -11.58 -9.35
CA LEU A 153 -4.96 -11.53 -10.70
C LEU A 153 -6.34 -12.21 -10.84
N LEU A 154 -6.52 -13.43 -10.36
CA LEU A 154 -7.79 -14.14 -10.46
C LEU A 154 -8.92 -13.51 -9.63
N PRO A 155 -8.72 -13.04 -8.39
CA PRO A 155 -9.72 -12.25 -7.67
C PRO A 155 -10.11 -10.97 -8.42
N LEU A 156 -9.14 -10.27 -9.00
CA LEU A 156 -9.39 -9.06 -9.78
C LEU A 156 -10.12 -9.34 -11.10
N ALA A 157 -9.82 -10.46 -11.76
CA ALA A 157 -10.57 -10.91 -12.95
C ALA A 157 -12.06 -11.10 -12.61
N ARG A 158 -12.36 -11.77 -11.49
CA ARG A 158 -13.75 -11.94 -11.02
C ARG A 158 -14.43 -10.61 -10.70
N LEU A 159 -13.75 -9.70 -9.99
CA LEU A 159 -14.30 -8.38 -9.64
C LEU A 159 -14.53 -7.51 -10.89
N ALA A 160 -13.58 -7.51 -11.82
CA ALA A 160 -13.70 -6.78 -13.09
C ALA A 160 -14.83 -7.33 -13.98
N GLY A 161 -15.01 -8.65 -13.99
CA GLY A 161 -16.13 -9.30 -14.66
C GLY A 161 -17.46 -8.95 -14.04
N ALA A 162 -17.60 -9.03 -12.73
CA ALA A 162 -18.81 -8.69 -12.01
C ALA A 162 -19.22 -7.22 -12.17
N SER A 163 -18.24 -6.30 -12.27
CA SER A 163 -18.48 -4.87 -12.51
C SER A 163 -18.70 -4.53 -13.99
N GLY A 164 -18.40 -5.44 -14.92
CA GLY A 164 -18.48 -5.20 -16.36
C GLY A 164 -17.44 -4.20 -16.89
N VAL A 165 -16.42 -3.84 -16.11
CA VAL A 165 -15.43 -2.81 -16.47
C VAL A 165 -14.45 -3.30 -17.53
N LEU A 166 -14.12 -4.58 -17.54
CA LEU A 166 -13.29 -5.22 -18.57
C LEU A 166 -14.14 -6.15 -19.44
N ARG A 167 -13.82 -6.18 -20.74
CA ARG A 167 -14.47 -7.11 -21.70
C ARG A 167 -14.09 -8.55 -21.39
N ALA A 168 -14.96 -9.49 -21.69
CA ALA A 168 -14.74 -10.93 -21.44
C ALA A 168 -13.42 -11.44 -22.06
N SER A 169 -13.03 -10.96 -23.24
CA SER A 169 -11.75 -11.34 -23.85
C SER A 169 -10.54 -10.91 -23.03
N VAL A 170 -10.58 -9.69 -22.45
CA VAL A 170 -9.49 -9.18 -21.60
C VAL A 170 -9.43 -9.94 -20.26
N ILE A 171 -10.58 -10.35 -19.73
CA ILE A 171 -10.64 -11.22 -18.54
C ILE A 171 -9.99 -12.58 -18.83
N SER A 172 -10.32 -13.20 -19.98
CA SER A 172 -9.69 -14.45 -20.38
C SER A 172 -8.17 -14.31 -20.63
N ASP A 173 -7.73 -13.13 -21.12
CA ASP A 173 -6.31 -12.84 -21.26
C ASP A 173 -5.65 -12.70 -19.88
N LEU A 174 -6.30 -12.02 -18.91
CA LEU A 174 -5.80 -11.91 -17.54
C LEU A 174 -5.67 -13.27 -16.84
N GLU A 175 -6.64 -14.17 -17.04
CA GLU A 175 -6.57 -15.55 -16.55
C GLU A 175 -5.40 -16.30 -17.17
N ARG A 176 -5.17 -16.16 -18.48
CA ARG A 176 -3.98 -16.75 -19.15
C ARG A 176 -2.66 -16.19 -18.61
N VAL A 177 -2.59 -14.89 -18.31
CA VAL A 177 -1.40 -14.32 -17.67
C VAL A 177 -1.17 -14.97 -16.31
N ALA A 178 -2.24 -15.15 -15.50
CA ALA A 178 -2.14 -15.81 -14.20
C ALA A 178 -1.58 -17.25 -14.32
N ASP A 179 -2.01 -18.01 -15.32
CA ASP A 179 -1.53 -19.39 -15.58
C ASP A 179 -0.07 -19.45 -16.06
N ARG A 180 0.49 -18.34 -16.55
CA ARG A 180 1.85 -18.28 -17.12
C ARG A 180 2.87 -17.56 -16.23
N LEU A 181 2.52 -17.19 -15.01
CA LEU A 181 3.40 -16.41 -14.12
C LEU A 181 4.73 -17.12 -13.83
N ASP A 182 4.78 -18.44 -13.84
CA ASP A 182 6.04 -19.18 -13.69
C ASP A 182 7.02 -18.95 -14.86
N VAL A 183 6.50 -18.55 -16.03
CA VAL A 183 7.30 -18.28 -17.23
C VAL A 183 7.64 -16.80 -17.34
N VAL A 184 6.67 -15.92 -17.09
CA VAL A 184 6.80 -14.45 -17.34
C VAL A 184 7.18 -13.66 -16.09
N GLY A 185 7.08 -14.25 -14.90
CA GLY A 185 7.29 -13.60 -13.61
C GLY A 185 8.73 -13.31 -13.22
N GLY A 186 9.69 -13.80 -14.01
CA GLY A 186 11.11 -13.66 -13.73
C GLY A 186 11.68 -14.75 -12.81
N PRO A 187 12.93 -14.61 -12.39
CA PRO A 187 13.56 -15.59 -11.53
C PRO A 187 12.90 -15.61 -10.15
N PRO A 188 12.83 -16.78 -9.48
CA PRO A 188 12.31 -16.86 -8.13
C PRO A 188 13.21 -16.08 -7.16
N GLU A 189 12.57 -15.31 -6.27
CA GLU A 189 13.23 -14.60 -5.16
C GLU A 189 12.55 -14.99 -3.84
N SER A 190 13.24 -14.78 -2.72
CA SER A 190 12.63 -14.87 -1.39
C SER A 190 11.61 -13.74 -1.21
N PRO A 191 10.54 -13.96 -0.41
CA PRO A 191 9.55 -12.92 -0.19
C PRO A 191 10.17 -11.70 0.47
N ALA A 192 10.00 -10.53 -0.14
CA ALA A 192 10.38 -9.23 0.38
C ALA A 192 9.23 -8.63 1.20
N ARG A 193 9.56 -7.74 2.12
CA ARG A 193 8.59 -6.96 2.89
C ARG A 193 8.15 -5.76 2.09
N LEU A 194 6.95 -5.82 1.49
CA LEU A 194 6.43 -4.79 0.61
C LEU A 194 5.56 -3.77 1.34
N HIS A 195 5.60 -2.53 0.86
CA HIS A 195 4.58 -1.54 1.13
C HIS A 195 3.23 -1.92 0.49
N GLY A 196 3.28 -2.41 -0.74
CA GLY A 196 2.12 -2.96 -1.47
C GLY A 196 1.20 -1.94 -2.12
N ASP A 197 1.39 -0.64 -1.84
CA ASP A 197 0.72 0.49 -2.49
C ASP A 197 1.65 1.71 -2.55
N LEU A 198 2.89 1.52 -3.06
CA LEU A 198 3.95 2.52 -3.01
C LEU A 198 3.90 3.45 -4.22
N TRP A 199 3.28 4.61 -4.05
CA TRP A 199 3.23 5.70 -5.03
C TRP A 199 3.43 7.05 -4.34
N GLY A 200 3.63 8.13 -5.11
CA GLY A 200 3.98 9.44 -4.56
C GLY A 200 2.99 9.99 -3.52
N GLY A 201 1.70 9.65 -3.61
CA GLY A 201 0.68 10.05 -2.64
C GLY A 201 0.76 9.33 -1.29
N ASN A 202 1.45 8.19 -1.23
CA ASN A 202 1.68 7.43 0.00
C ASN A 202 3.08 7.68 0.59
N ARG A 203 3.69 8.82 0.22
CA ARG A 203 4.97 9.31 0.72
C ARG A 203 4.82 10.74 1.22
N LEU A 204 5.28 11.02 2.44
CA LEU A 204 5.48 12.35 2.97
C LEU A 204 6.98 12.63 3.07
N VAL A 205 7.37 13.89 2.97
CA VAL A 205 8.75 14.33 3.26
C VAL A 205 8.68 15.28 4.45
N ASP A 206 9.43 14.99 5.51
CA ASP A 206 9.45 15.85 6.70
C ASP A 206 10.36 17.08 6.54
N ARG A 207 10.39 17.94 7.55
CA ARG A 207 11.22 19.17 7.56
C ARG A 207 12.73 18.91 7.47
N ASN A 208 13.17 17.69 7.75
CA ASN A 208 14.56 17.28 7.64
C ASN A 208 14.88 16.62 6.28
N GLY A 209 13.92 16.57 5.36
CA GLY A 209 14.06 15.93 4.07
C GLY A 209 13.95 14.39 4.13
N ARG A 210 13.51 13.81 5.26
CA ARG A 210 13.32 12.36 5.39
C ARG A 210 11.98 11.94 4.80
N SER A 211 11.99 10.86 4.01
CA SER A 211 10.76 10.25 3.48
C SER A 211 10.08 9.37 4.51
N TRP A 212 8.77 9.48 4.63
CA TRP A 212 7.88 8.69 5.46
C TRP A 212 6.88 7.96 4.58
N LEU A 213 6.66 6.66 4.82
CA LEU A 213 5.72 5.83 4.08
C LEU A 213 4.42 5.69 4.87
N ILE A 214 3.29 5.90 4.21
CA ILE A 214 1.94 5.91 4.79
C ILE A 214 0.99 5.07 3.95
N ASP A 215 -0.18 4.70 4.48
CA ASP A 215 -1.28 4.00 3.77
C ASP A 215 -0.84 2.70 3.07
N PRO A 216 -0.17 1.77 3.76
CA PRO A 216 0.31 0.56 3.14
C PRO A 216 -0.80 -0.47 2.89
N ALA A 217 -0.63 -1.25 1.82
CA ALA A 217 -1.27 -2.54 1.61
C ALA A 217 -0.26 -3.67 1.87
N ALA A 218 0.36 -3.66 3.05
CA ALA A 218 1.57 -4.40 3.37
C ALA A 218 1.41 -5.92 3.29
N HIS A 219 2.33 -6.58 2.56
CA HIS A 219 2.39 -8.04 2.46
C HIS A 219 3.80 -8.50 2.02
N GLY A 220 4.09 -9.77 2.23
CA GLY A 220 5.26 -10.39 1.61
C GLY A 220 5.04 -10.57 0.12
N GLY A 221 6.00 -10.18 -0.71
CA GLY A 221 5.86 -10.24 -2.15
C GLY A 221 7.19 -10.15 -2.91
N HIS A 222 7.12 -10.09 -4.22
CA HIS A 222 8.27 -9.85 -5.06
C HIS A 222 8.60 -8.35 -5.05
N ARG A 223 9.84 -7.99 -4.75
CA ARG A 223 10.27 -6.59 -4.58
C ARG A 223 10.04 -5.69 -5.81
N GLU A 224 10.04 -6.27 -7.02
CA GLU A 224 9.73 -5.54 -8.25
C GLU A 224 8.30 -4.98 -8.25
N PHE A 225 7.38 -5.52 -7.42
CA PHE A 225 6.01 -5.02 -7.32
C PHE A 225 5.97 -3.57 -6.79
N ASP A 226 6.65 -3.27 -5.68
CA ASP A 226 6.73 -1.90 -5.16
C ASP A 226 7.45 -0.96 -6.15
N LEU A 227 8.54 -1.40 -6.78
CA LEU A 227 9.25 -0.61 -7.77
C LEU A 227 8.41 -0.32 -9.02
N ALA A 228 7.61 -1.29 -9.46
CA ALA A 228 6.69 -1.11 -10.58
C ALA A 228 5.55 -0.14 -10.23
N MET A 229 5.07 -0.18 -8.98
CA MET A 229 4.06 0.76 -8.48
C MET A 229 4.60 2.20 -8.42
N MET A 230 5.84 2.38 -7.94
CA MET A 230 6.52 3.67 -7.94
C MET A 230 6.65 4.28 -9.35
N ARG A 231 6.87 3.44 -10.36
CA ARG A 231 6.95 3.87 -11.78
C ARG A 231 5.58 4.16 -12.38
N LEU A 232 4.51 3.50 -11.91
CA LEU A 232 3.17 3.64 -12.48
C LEU A 232 2.58 5.04 -12.25
N PHE A 233 2.67 5.54 -11.03
CA PHE A 233 2.07 6.80 -10.63
C PHE A 233 3.10 7.91 -10.37
N GLY A 234 4.40 7.56 -10.41
CA GLY A 234 5.47 8.52 -10.22
C GLY A 234 5.61 9.02 -8.78
N GLY A 235 6.30 10.16 -8.64
CA GLY A 235 6.60 10.78 -7.34
C GLY A 235 7.94 10.35 -6.75
N PHE A 236 8.77 9.63 -7.54
CA PHE A 236 10.11 9.17 -7.15
C PHE A 236 11.12 9.49 -8.26
N GLY A 237 12.26 10.03 -7.87
CA GLY A 237 13.34 10.41 -8.80
C GLY A 237 14.25 9.23 -9.17
N GLU A 238 14.97 9.36 -10.28
CA GLU A 238 15.93 8.34 -10.74
C GLU A 238 17.03 8.04 -9.69
N ALA A 239 17.41 9.02 -8.86
CA ALA A 239 18.35 8.81 -7.76
C ALA A 239 17.84 7.79 -6.72
N CYS A 240 16.51 7.67 -6.53
CA CYS A 240 15.90 6.67 -5.67
C CYS A 240 16.13 5.26 -6.25
N PHE A 241 15.81 5.06 -7.52
CA PHE A 241 15.99 3.76 -8.19
C PHE A 241 17.46 3.36 -8.30
N ALA A 242 18.36 4.31 -8.59
CA ALA A 242 19.80 4.07 -8.65
C ALA A 242 20.34 3.61 -7.29
N ALA A 243 20.03 4.35 -6.22
CA ALA A 243 20.48 4.01 -4.86
C ALA A 243 19.86 2.69 -4.35
N TYR A 244 18.64 2.36 -4.78
CA TYR A 244 18.05 1.05 -4.53
C TYR A 244 18.85 -0.06 -5.19
N ALA A 245 19.15 0.08 -6.50
CA ALA A 245 19.85 -0.93 -7.29
C ALA A 245 21.30 -1.14 -6.84
N GLU A 246 21.96 -0.10 -6.31
CA GLU A 246 23.31 -0.22 -5.70
C GLU A 246 23.32 -1.17 -4.50
N GLN A 247 22.28 -1.13 -3.66
CA GLN A 247 22.20 -1.99 -2.46
C GLN A 247 21.56 -3.35 -2.72
N CYS A 248 20.61 -3.39 -3.63
CA CYS A 248 19.84 -4.59 -3.93
C CYS A 248 19.65 -4.71 -5.44
N PRO A 249 20.69 -5.18 -6.18
CA PRO A 249 20.64 -5.29 -7.63
C PRO A 249 19.42 -6.08 -8.11
N LEU A 250 18.79 -5.59 -9.16
CA LEU A 250 17.63 -6.22 -9.77
C LEU A 250 18.07 -7.27 -10.79
N ALA A 251 17.28 -8.31 -10.95
CA ALA A 251 17.54 -9.34 -11.93
C ALA A 251 17.44 -8.79 -13.37
N ASP A 252 18.18 -9.38 -14.27
CA ASP A 252 18.14 -9.02 -15.69
C ASP A 252 16.70 -9.07 -16.22
N GLY A 253 16.34 -8.10 -17.06
CA GLY A 253 15.01 -7.99 -17.64
C GLY A 253 13.91 -7.49 -16.69
N TRP A 254 14.24 -6.99 -15.48
CA TRP A 254 13.24 -6.45 -14.56
C TRP A 254 12.39 -5.32 -15.15
N VAL A 255 12.99 -4.51 -16.05
CA VAL A 255 12.29 -3.42 -16.74
C VAL A 255 11.15 -3.98 -17.62
N ASP A 256 11.35 -5.16 -18.22
CA ASP A 256 10.33 -5.82 -19.03
C ASP A 256 9.18 -6.38 -18.18
N ARG A 257 9.42 -6.65 -16.90
CA ARG A 257 8.40 -7.14 -15.94
C ARG A 257 7.64 -6.02 -15.22
N VAL A 258 8.06 -4.75 -15.37
CA VAL A 258 7.35 -3.62 -14.75
C VAL A 258 5.87 -3.64 -15.08
N ALA A 259 5.50 -3.78 -16.36
CA ALA A 259 4.09 -3.80 -16.76
C ALA A 259 3.34 -5.04 -16.22
N LEU A 260 4.00 -6.17 -15.98
CA LEU A 260 3.41 -7.35 -15.34
C LEU A 260 2.97 -7.03 -13.91
N HIS A 261 3.86 -6.44 -13.11
CA HIS A 261 3.56 -6.06 -11.73
C HIS A 261 2.55 -4.90 -11.63
N GLN A 262 2.39 -4.10 -12.70
CA GLN A 262 1.40 -3.03 -12.78
C GLN A 262 -0.01 -3.54 -13.13
N ILE A 263 -0.20 -4.78 -13.57
CA ILE A 263 -1.53 -5.32 -13.94
C ILE A 263 -2.51 -5.20 -12.77
N ALA A 264 -2.15 -5.69 -11.59
CA ALA A 264 -3.05 -5.68 -10.43
C ALA A 264 -3.47 -4.26 -10.03
N PRO A 265 -2.56 -3.29 -9.79
CA PRO A 265 -2.96 -1.92 -9.48
C PRO A 265 -3.77 -1.25 -10.60
N LEU A 266 -3.46 -1.49 -11.87
CA LEU A 266 -4.23 -0.94 -12.99
C LEU A 266 -5.65 -1.49 -13.04
N VAL A 267 -5.85 -2.80 -12.81
CA VAL A 267 -7.18 -3.40 -12.73
C VAL A 267 -7.98 -2.87 -11.54
N VAL A 268 -7.34 -2.70 -10.36
CA VAL A 268 -7.96 -2.05 -9.19
C VAL A 268 -8.46 -0.66 -9.55
N HIS A 269 -7.62 0.16 -10.22
CA HIS A 269 -7.98 1.51 -10.63
C HIS A 269 -9.05 1.52 -11.75
N ALA A 270 -9.01 0.56 -12.67
CA ALA A 270 -10.07 0.41 -13.68
C ALA A 270 -11.42 0.11 -13.03
N ILE A 271 -11.47 -0.77 -12.02
CA ILE A 271 -12.71 -1.07 -11.27
C ILE A 271 -13.18 0.14 -10.46
N LYS A 272 -12.27 0.96 -9.91
CA LYS A 272 -12.61 2.09 -9.04
C LYS A 272 -13.01 3.34 -9.83
N PHE A 273 -12.29 3.64 -10.90
CA PHE A 273 -12.36 4.93 -11.60
C PHE A 273 -12.77 4.81 -13.08
N GLY A 274 -12.65 3.63 -13.68
CA GLY A 274 -12.92 3.45 -15.12
C GLY A 274 -11.96 4.22 -16.02
N GLY A 275 -12.49 4.80 -17.11
CA GLY A 275 -11.78 5.73 -17.99
C GLY A 275 -10.48 5.19 -18.58
N GLY A 276 -9.42 5.99 -18.55
CA GLY A 276 -8.10 5.64 -19.10
C GLY A 276 -7.44 4.41 -18.45
N TYR A 277 -7.81 4.08 -17.20
CA TYR A 277 -7.27 2.90 -16.52
C TYR A 277 -7.70 1.58 -17.17
N VAL A 278 -8.89 1.55 -17.80
CA VAL A 278 -9.36 0.38 -18.56
C VAL A 278 -8.43 0.07 -19.73
N GLY A 279 -8.06 1.11 -20.51
CA GLY A 279 -7.10 0.97 -21.60
C GLY A 279 -5.72 0.56 -21.13
N ALA A 280 -5.22 1.20 -20.06
CA ALA A 280 -3.90 0.89 -19.49
C ALA A 280 -3.82 -0.55 -18.95
N ALA A 281 -4.85 -1.02 -18.22
CA ALA A 281 -4.95 -2.38 -17.75
C ALA A 281 -4.97 -3.38 -18.92
N THR A 282 -5.78 -3.11 -19.96
CA THR A 282 -5.88 -3.94 -21.17
C THR A 282 -4.51 -4.07 -21.84
N THR A 283 -3.81 -2.95 -22.08
CA THR A 283 -2.47 -2.95 -22.70
C THR A 283 -1.45 -3.74 -21.89
N ALA A 284 -1.45 -3.58 -20.55
CA ALA A 284 -0.53 -4.31 -19.68
C ALA A 284 -0.81 -5.83 -19.72
N ILE A 285 -2.09 -6.25 -19.71
CA ILE A 285 -2.49 -7.65 -19.79
C ILE A 285 -2.08 -8.25 -21.14
N GLU A 286 -2.39 -7.56 -22.26
CA GLU A 286 -2.10 -8.05 -23.61
C GLU A 286 -0.61 -8.29 -23.87
N ARG A 287 0.27 -7.62 -23.14
CA ARG A 287 1.73 -7.80 -23.27
C ARG A 287 2.22 -9.20 -22.83
N TYR A 288 1.48 -9.88 -21.93
CA TYR A 288 1.93 -11.14 -21.31
C TYR A 288 1.00 -12.34 -21.55
N ARG A 289 -0.08 -12.17 -22.31
CA ARG A 289 -1.05 -13.23 -22.64
C ARG A 289 -0.49 -14.40 -23.44
#